data_0237364c42ad5bf2cebaa1c09c56ae59
#
_entry.id   0237364c42ad5bf2cebaa1c09c56ae59
#
_cell.length_a   1.000
_cell.length_b   1.000
_cell.length_c   1.000
_cell.angle_alpha   90.00
_cell.angle_beta   90.00
_cell.angle_gamma   90.00
#
_symmetry.space_group_name_H-M   'P 1'
#
loop_
_entity.id
_entity.type
_entity.pdbx_description
1 polymer ?
#
loop_
_entity_poly.entity_id
_entity_poly.type
_entity_poly.pdbx_seq_one_letter_code
_entity_poly.pdbx_strand_id
1 'polypeptide(L)' 'MLRVMILEATKLTHEKLTHEEFASLLTVGNATVRSSAPVIPAEHSARLIALGYMVHLEGRLRMTTPGRVRIYAGQLAN' A
#
# COMPACT_ATOMS: atom_id res chain seq x y z
N MET A 1 -1.78 -18.16 21.71
CA MET A 1 -1.16 -18.35 20.39
C MET A 1 -2.05 -17.88 19.27
N LEU A 2 -3.24 -18.46 19.14
CA LEU A 2 -4.17 -18.05 18.09
C LEU A 2 -4.52 -16.56 18.19
N ARG A 3 -4.68 -16.08 19.40
CA ARG A 3 -5.01 -14.67 19.61
C ARG A 3 -3.93 -13.75 19.05
N VAL A 4 -2.66 -14.11 19.25
CA VAL A 4 -1.56 -13.30 18.76
C VAL A 4 -1.56 -13.29 17.23
N MET A 5 -1.79 -14.43 16.62
CA MET A 5 -1.83 -14.51 15.16
C MET A 5 -2.98 -13.69 14.58
N ILE A 6 -4.13 -13.73 15.23
CA ILE A 6 -5.28 -12.94 14.80
C ILE A 6 -4.97 -11.45 14.88
N LEU A 7 -4.32 -11.02 15.98
CA LEU A 7 -3.94 -9.63 16.15
C LEU A 7 -2.95 -9.19 15.08
N GLU A 8 -2.00 -10.07 14.74
CA GLU A 8 -1.03 -9.74 13.70
C GLU A 8 -1.70 -9.58 12.35
N ALA A 9 -2.64 -10.48 12.02
CA ALA A 9 -3.36 -10.38 10.76
C ALA A 9 -4.17 -9.09 10.70
N THR A 10 -4.82 -8.74 11.80
CA THR A 10 -5.58 -7.50 11.89
C THR A 10 -4.65 -6.29 11.73
N LYS A 11 -3.49 -6.37 12.36
CA LYS A 11 -2.49 -5.30 12.28
C LYS A 11 -2.03 -5.08 10.85
N LEU A 12 -1.77 -6.15 10.11
CA LEU A 12 -1.36 -6.04 8.72
C LEU A 12 -2.46 -5.40 7.86
N THR A 13 -3.71 -5.76 8.13
CA THR A 13 -4.85 -5.23 7.37
C THR A 13 -5.12 -3.78 7.72
N HIS A 14 -4.93 -3.41 8.98
CA HIS A 14 -5.27 -2.09 9.48
C HIS A 14 -4.05 -1.28 9.88
N GLU A 15 -2.90 -1.60 9.28
CA GLU A 15 -1.67 -0.86 9.58
C GLU A 15 -1.87 0.62 9.27
N LYS A 16 -1.49 1.44 10.23
CA LYS A 16 -1.65 2.88 10.08
C LYS A 16 -0.65 3.44 9.10
N LEU A 17 -1.16 4.18 8.14
CA LEU A 17 -0.32 4.93 7.21
C LEU A 17 -0.45 6.40 7.53
N THR A 18 0.62 7.16 7.31
CA THR A 18 0.52 8.60 7.37
C THR A 18 -0.32 9.07 6.19
N HIS A 19 -0.81 10.29 6.29
CA HIS A 19 -1.58 10.89 5.19
C HIS A 19 -0.79 10.88 3.90
N GLU A 20 0.49 11.19 3.98
CA GLU A 20 1.38 11.23 2.83
C GLU A 20 1.63 9.84 2.25
N GLU A 21 1.78 8.83 3.13
CA GLU A 21 1.96 7.46 2.67
C GLU A 21 0.73 6.95 1.95
N PHE A 22 -0.44 7.27 2.47
CA PHE A 22 -1.69 6.88 1.84
C PHE A 22 -1.84 7.56 0.47
N ALA A 23 -1.48 8.84 0.38
CA ALA A 23 -1.50 9.57 -0.89
C ALA A 23 -0.55 8.94 -1.90
N SER A 24 0.64 8.49 -1.45
CA SER A 24 1.58 7.79 -2.32
C SER A 24 1.01 6.47 -2.81
N LEU A 25 0.33 5.74 -1.95
CA LEU A 25 -0.31 4.49 -2.34
C LEU A 25 -1.38 4.74 -3.41
N LEU A 26 -2.19 5.78 -3.23
CA LEU A 26 -3.18 6.16 -4.24
C LEU A 26 -2.53 6.53 -5.57
N THR A 27 -1.42 7.24 -5.51
CA THR A 27 -0.69 7.64 -6.72
C THR A 27 -0.31 6.40 -7.54
N VAL A 28 0.25 5.39 -6.86
CA VAL A 28 0.64 4.16 -7.55
C VAL A 28 -0.58 3.39 -8.03
N GLY A 29 -1.62 3.34 -7.20
CA GLY A 29 -2.84 2.62 -7.55
C GLY A 29 -3.58 3.20 -8.74
N ASN A 30 -3.46 4.50 -8.96
CA ASN A 30 -4.13 5.17 -10.07
C ASN A 30 -3.29 5.22 -11.35
N ALA A 31 -2.05 4.77 -11.30
CA ALA A 31 -1.19 4.76 -12.48
C ALA A 31 -1.67 3.71 -13.47
N THR A 32 -1.62 4.04 -14.75
CA THR A 32 -1.99 3.11 -15.81
C THR A 32 -0.75 2.68 -16.58
N VAL A 33 -0.90 1.65 -17.40
CA VAL A 33 0.23 1.17 -18.21
C VAL A 33 0.70 2.22 -19.22
N ARG A 34 -0.16 3.17 -19.55
CA ARG A 34 0.17 4.21 -20.52
C ARG A 34 0.75 5.46 -19.89
N SER A 35 0.61 5.60 -18.58
CA SER A 35 1.15 6.76 -17.89
C SER A 35 2.63 6.54 -17.58
N SER A 36 3.31 7.62 -17.28
CA SER A 36 4.69 7.53 -16.79
C SER A 36 4.71 6.70 -15.51
N ALA A 37 5.83 6.04 -15.25
CA ALA A 37 6.00 5.30 -14.02
C ALA A 37 5.76 6.23 -12.84
N PRO A 38 4.94 5.84 -11.87
CA PRO A 38 4.67 6.70 -10.73
C PRO A 38 5.93 6.92 -9.89
N VAL A 39 6.12 8.15 -9.45
CA VAL A 39 7.26 8.53 -8.62
C VAL A 39 6.73 8.98 -7.27
N ILE A 40 7.17 8.32 -6.22
CA ILE A 40 6.81 8.68 -4.85
C ILE A 40 8.11 8.69 -4.04
N PRO A 41 8.09 9.33 -2.86
CA PRO A 41 9.31 9.35 -2.03
C PRO A 41 9.80 7.95 -1.73
N ALA A 42 11.12 7.77 -1.78
CA ALA A 42 11.72 6.45 -1.56
C ALA A 42 11.34 5.87 -0.20
N GLU A 43 11.22 6.71 0.81
CA GLU A 43 10.82 6.25 2.14
C GLU A 43 9.42 5.66 2.14
N HIS A 44 8.52 6.26 1.37
CA HIS A 44 7.15 5.76 1.25
C HIS A 44 7.13 4.43 0.52
N SER A 45 7.84 4.32 -0.60
CA SER A 45 7.86 3.07 -1.36
C SER A 45 8.46 1.94 -0.54
N ALA A 46 9.55 2.21 0.20
CA ALA A 46 10.17 1.19 1.03
C ALA A 46 9.20 0.66 2.08
N ARG A 47 8.49 1.57 2.75
CA ARG A 47 7.52 1.18 3.76
C ARG A 47 6.34 0.42 3.17
N LEU A 48 5.79 0.94 2.07
CA LEU A 48 4.62 0.32 1.44
C LEU A 48 4.95 -1.05 0.86
N ILE A 49 6.15 -1.23 0.33
CA ILE A 49 6.61 -2.54 -0.12
C ILE A 49 6.77 -3.47 1.07
N ALA A 50 7.36 -3.01 2.16
CA ALA A 50 7.54 -3.82 3.36
C ALA A 50 6.21 -4.27 3.94
N LEU A 51 5.17 -3.45 3.82
CA LEU A 51 3.83 -3.80 4.27
C LEU A 51 3.08 -4.70 3.29
N GLY A 52 3.66 -4.95 2.12
CA GLY A 52 3.03 -5.81 1.12
C GLY A 52 2.01 -5.10 0.25
N TYR A 53 1.94 -3.77 0.29
CA TYR A 53 0.96 -3.01 -0.48
C TYR A 53 1.44 -2.67 -1.88
N MET A 54 2.73 -2.77 -2.14
CA MET A 54 3.33 -2.50 -3.44
C MET A 54 4.43 -3.50 -3.74
N VAL A 55 4.77 -3.60 -5.03
CA VAL A 55 5.94 -4.37 -5.48
C VAL A 55 6.59 -3.61 -6.62
N HIS A 56 7.85 -3.92 -6.88
CA HIS A 56 8.53 -3.48 -8.11
C HIS A 56 8.39 -4.57 -9.15
N LEU A 57 7.81 -4.21 -10.29
CA LEU A 57 7.69 -5.13 -11.42
C LEU A 57 8.13 -4.40 -12.67
N GLU A 58 9.09 -4.98 -13.37
CA GLU A 58 9.58 -4.43 -14.64
C GLU A 58 9.97 -2.97 -14.53
N GLY A 59 10.66 -2.64 -13.44
CA GLY A 59 11.20 -1.31 -13.24
C GLY A 59 10.21 -0.26 -12.77
N ARG A 60 8.99 -0.64 -12.44
CA ARG A 60 8.04 0.34 -11.92
C ARG A 60 7.25 -0.20 -10.74
N LEU A 61 6.76 0.71 -9.93
CA LEU A 61 5.95 0.37 -8.77
C LEU A 61 4.55 -0.04 -9.20
N ARG A 62 4.06 -1.12 -8.62
CA ARG A 62 2.72 -1.64 -8.87
C ARG A 62 2.04 -1.92 -7.55
N MET A 63 0.75 -1.62 -7.48
CA MET A 63 -0.03 -1.91 -6.28
C MET A 63 -0.43 -3.37 -6.26
N THR A 64 -0.33 -3.98 -5.08
CA THR A 64 -0.74 -5.37 -4.87
C THR A 64 -2.22 -5.43 -4.51
N THR A 65 -2.78 -6.65 -4.46
CA THR A 65 -4.14 -6.85 -3.97
C THR A 65 -4.30 -6.35 -2.52
N PRO A 66 -3.38 -6.69 -1.59
CA PRO A 66 -3.45 -6.11 -0.25
C PRO A 66 -3.41 -4.58 -0.26
N GLY A 67 -2.65 -3.97 -1.18
CA GLY A 67 -2.62 -2.52 -1.29
C GLY A 67 -3.97 -1.96 -1.68
N ARG A 68 -4.63 -2.61 -2.62
CA ARG A 68 -5.97 -2.20 -3.06
C ARG A 68 -6.98 -2.31 -1.92
N VAL A 69 -6.92 -3.40 -1.18
CA VAL A 69 -7.80 -3.59 -0.03
C VAL A 69 -7.56 -2.49 1.00
N ARG A 70 -6.30 -2.11 1.22
CA ARG A 70 -5.96 -1.06 2.17
C ARG A 70 -6.55 0.28 1.76
N ILE A 71 -6.55 0.58 0.45
CA ILE A 71 -7.15 1.81 -0.05
C ILE A 71 -8.64 1.82 0.25
N TYR A 72 -9.34 0.74 -0.05
CA TYR A 72 -10.77 0.65 0.25
C TYR A 72 -11.06 0.84 1.72
N ALA A 73 -10.28 0.19 2.58
CA ALA A 73 -10.45 0.31 4.02
C ALA A 73 -10.28 1.76 4.48
N GLY A 74 -9.28 2.45 3.92
CA GLY A 74 -9.05 3.85 4.25
C GLY A 74 -10.19 4.75 3.80
N GLN A 75 -10.73 4.48 2.62
CA GLN A 75 -11.85 5.28 2.09
C GLN A 75 -13.12 5.05 2.89
N LEU A 76 -13.36 3.82 3.30
CA LEU A 76 -14.55 3.49 4.08
C LEU A 76 -14.49 4.06 5.49
N ALA A 77 -13.28 4.24 6.03
CA ALA A 77 -13.11 4.78 7.37
C ALA A 77 -13.46 6.27 7.46
N ASN A 78 -13.52 6.93 6.31
CA ASN A 78 -13.90 8.33 6.26
C ASN A 78 -15.38 8.46 6.00
#